data_20d016a57d1f24558dbc3ea442f0eefa
#
_entry.id   20d016a57d1f24558dbc3ea442f0eefa
#
_cell.length_a   1.000
_cell.length_b   1.000
_cell.length_c   1.000
_cell.angle_alpha   90.00
_cell.angle_beta   90.00
_cell.angle_gamma   90.00
#
_symmetry.space_group_name_H-M   'P 1'
#
loop_
_entity.id
_entity.type
_entity.pdbx_description
1 polymer ?
#
loop_
_entity_poly.entity_id
_entity_poly.type
_entity_poly.pdbx_seq_one_letter_code
_entity_poly.pdbx_strand_id
1 'polypeptide(L)'
;MIQQTEFTLRPRTRGFHLVTDEIAANLPPLPDAGLVHLFIKHTSAGLSINENADPDVRTDLSAIFDRLVELTIPVTQGRLNLGTWQGIYLCEFRNRASGRRIVATLIG
;
A
#
# COMPACT_ATOMS: atom_id res chain seq x y z
N MET A 1 -1.30 -9.65 -19.99
CA MET A 1 -1.57 -10.68 -18.98
C MET A 1 -2.12 -10.03 -17.73
N ILE A 2 -3.04 -10.70 -17.07
CA ILE A 2 -3.61 -10.24 -15.78
C ILE A 2 -3.32 -11.29 -14.74
N GLN A 3 -2.77 -10.87 -13.61
CA GLN A 3 -2.51 -11.75 -12.46
C GLN A 3 -3.11 -11.12 -11.22
N GLN A 4 -3.72 -11.93 -10.37
CA GLN A 4 -4.23 -11.47 -9.09
C GLN A 4 -3.66 -12.30 -7.95
N THR A 5 -3.39 -11.64 -6.84
CA THR A 5 -3.04 -12.30 -5.60
C THR A 5 -3.75 -11.59 -4.45
N GLU A 6 -4.09 -12.37 -3.43
CA GLU A 6 -4.65 -11.80 -2.21
C GLU A 6 -3.73 -12.18 -1.06
N PHE A 7 -3.43 -11.20 -0.21
CA PHE A 7 -2.54 -11.41 0.93
C PHE A 7 -3.00 -10.57 2.10
N THR A 8 -2.48 -10.88 3.27
CA THR A 8 -2.83 -10.21 4.52
C THR A 8 -1.64 -9.43 5.04
N LEU A 9 -1.79 -8.12 5.21
CA LEU A 9 -0.79 -7.30 5.89
C LEU A 9 -0.77 -7.65 7.37
N ARG A 10 0.42 -7.60 7.97
CA ARG A 10 0.56 -7.87 9.40
C ARG A 10 -0.34 -6.94 10.22
N PRO A 11 -0.93 -7.42 11.32
CA PRO A 11 -1.70 -6.57 12.22
C PRO A 11 -0.84 -5.41 12.74
N ARG A 12 -1.43 -4.24 12.81
CA ARG A 12 -0.78 -3.04 13.32
C ARG A 12 -1.70 -2.27 14.23
N THR A 13 -1.12 -1.47 15.09
CA THR A 13 -1.87 -0.56 15.95
C THR A 13 -2.51 0.56 15.12
N ARG A 14 -3.45 1.25 15.73
CA ARG A 14 -4.05 2.43 15.10
C ARG A 14 -2.97 3.43 14.70
N GLY A 15 -3.08 3.96 13.48
CA GLY A 15 -2.14 4.94 12.95
C GLY A 15 -1.82 4.72 11.48
N PHE A 16 -0.73 5.31 11.04
CA PHE A 16 -0.30 5.33 9.65
C PHE A 16 1.03 4.60 9.54
N HIS A 17 1.07 3.54 8.73
CA HIS A 17 2.21 2.62 8.69
C HIS A 17 2.70 2.45 7.26
N LEU A 18 4.00 2.65 7.05
CA LEU A 18 4.62 2.40 5.75
C LEU A 18 4.62 0.90 5.48
N VAL A 19 4.00 0.50 4.37
CA VAL A 19 3.82 -0.90 4.02
C VAL A 19 4.32 -1.24 2.61
N THR A 20 5.07 -0.35 1.98
CA THR A 20 5.55 -0.54 0.60
C THR A 20 6.27 -1.86 0.44
N ASP A 21 7.24 -2.16 1.31
CA ASP A 21 8.06 -3.36 1.19
C ASP A 21 7.26 -4.63 1.45
N GLU A 22 6.35 -4.59 2.40
CA GLU A 22 5.48 -5.74 2.68
C GLU A 22 4.56 -6.04 1.50
N ILE A 23 3.99 -5.01 0.88
CA ILE A 23 3.17 -5.18 -0.31
C ILE A 23 4.02 -5.73 -1.46
N ALA A 24 5.17 -5.11 -1.73
CA ALA A 24 6.05 -5.53 -2.81
C ALA A 24 6.47 -7.00 -2.68
N ALA A 25 6.74 -7.46 -1.45
CA ALA A 25 7.14 -8.84 -1.19
C ALA A 25 6.02 -9.86 -1.51
N ASN A 26 4.77 -9.42 -1.57
CA ASN A 26 3.63 -10.29 -1.84
C ASN A 26 3.15 -10.22 -3.31
N LEU A 27 3.77 -9.38 -4.13
CA LEU A 27 3.40 -9.28 -5.53
C LEU A 27 4.08 -10.36 -6.37
N PRO A 28 3.44 -10.81 -7.47
CA PRO A 28 4.14 -11.65 -8.42
C PRO A 28 5.28 -10.88 -9.09
N PRO A 29 6.17 -11.58 -9.83
CA PRO A 29 7.23 -10.87 -10.57
C PRO A 29 6.64 -9.79 -11.46
N LEU A 30 7.22 -8.59 -11.43
CA LEU A 30 6.69 -7.44 -12.15
C LEU A 30 7.26 -7.39 -13.57
N PRO A 31 6.44 -7.02 -14.57
CA PRO A 31 6.89 -6.88 -15.96
C PRO A 31 7.69 -5.59 -16.15
N ASP A 32 8.20 -5.39 -17.38
CA ASP A 32 8.89 -4.14 -17.71
C ASP A 32 7.95 -2.93 -17.66
N ALA A 33 6.69 -3.13 -18.02
CA ALA A 33 5.69 -2.08 -17.96
C ALA A 33 4.33 -2.67 -17.62
N GLY A 34 3.53 -1.92 -16.86
CA GLY A 34 2.20 -2.36 -16.49
C GLY A 34 1.64 -1.52 -15.36
N LEU A 35 0.59 -2.05 -14.73
CA LEU A 35 -0.08 -1.41 -13.60
C LEU A 35 -0.27 -2.44 -12.49
N VAL A 36 -0.14 -1.99 -11.24
CA VAL A 36 -0.60 -2.73 -10.07
C VAL A 36 -1.76 -1.97 -9.46
N HIS A 37 -2.89 -2.64 -9.34
CA HIS A 37 -4.06 -2.14 -8.64
C HIS A 37 -4.15 -2.84 -7.29
N LEU A 38 -4.22 -2.07 -6.22
CA LEU A 38 -4.34 -2.55 -4.85
C LEU A 38 -5.72 -2.19 -4.32
N PHE A 39 -6.41 -3.16 -3.76
CA PHE A 39 -7.73 -2.95 -3.17
C PHE A 39 -7.74 -3.52 -1.75
N ILE A 40 -8.11 -2.69 -0.77
CA ILE A 40 -8.23 -3.14 0.62
C ILE A 40 -9.66 -3.56 0.93
N LYS A 41 -9.81 -4.76 1.48
CA LYS A 41 -11.13 -5.39 1.70
C LYS A 41 -11.71 -5.06 3.08
N HIS A 42 -11.53 -3.85 3.55
CA HIS A 42 -11.96 -3.43 4.88
C HIS A 42 -12.51 -2.02 4.87
N THR A 43 -13.45 -1.73 5.78
CA THR A 43 -14.02 -0.39 5.93
C THR A 43 -13.37 0.41 7.06
N SER A 44 -12.66 -0.25 7.97
CA SER A 44 -11.99 0.40 9.10
C SER A 44 -10.50 0.61 8.89
N ALA A 45 -10.05 0.51 7.64
CA ALA A 45 -8.70 0.79 7.23
C ALA A 45 -8.70 1.30 5.79
N GLY A 46 -7.61 1.91 5.37
CA GLY A 46 -7.47 2.41 4.00
C GLY A 46 -6.01 2.44 3.59
N LEU A 47 -5.78 2.79 2.33
CA LEU A 47 -4.46 2.95 1.74
C LEU A 47 -4.23 4.41 1.40
N SER A 48 -2.97 4.81 1.37
CA SER A 48 -2.58 6.15 0.92
C SER A 48 -1.18 6.10 0.29
N ILE A 49 -0.94 6.98 -0.66
CA ILE A 49 0.41 7.29 -1.13
C ILE A 49 0.80 8.60 -0.48
N ASN A 50 1.88 8.58 0.28
CA ASN A 50 2.33 9.78 0.96
C ASN A 50 3.84 9.77 1.10
N GLU A 51 4.40 10.82 1.72
CA GLU A 51 5.83 11.01 1.80
C GLU A 51 6.47 9.96 2.70
N ASN A 52 7.47 9.26 2.17
CA ASN A 52 8.27 8.30 2.92
C ASN A 52 9.43 9.05 3.59
N ALA A 53 9.08 9.84 4.62
CA ALA A 53 10.04 10.61 5.40
C ALA A 53 10.38 9.87 6.70
N ASP A 54 11.12 10.52 7.60
CA ASP A 54 11.41 9.92 8.90
C ASP A 54 10.13 9.77 9.74
N PRO A 55 10.16 8.93 10.79
CA PRO A 55 8.96 8.65 11.58
C PRO A 55 8.33 9.88 12.22
N ASP A 56 9.13 10.87 12.61
CA ASP A 56 8.60 12.09 13.23
C ASP A 56 7.78 12.90 12.24
N VAL A 57 8.29 13.04 11.01
CA VAL A 57 7.56 13.74 9.94
C VAL A 57 6.28 12.99 9.60
N ARG A 58 6.32 11.67 9.53
CA ARG A 58 5.12 10.86 9.27
C ARG A 58 4.05 11.08 10.34
N THR A 59 4.45 11.18 11.60
CA THR A 59 3.52 11.44 12.70
C THR A 59 2.87 12.82 12.55
N ASP A 60 3.65 13.84 12.24
CA ASP A 60 3.15 15.20 12.06
C ASP A 60 2.21 15.33 10.86
N LEU A 61 2.43 14.53 9.81
CA LEU A 61 1.63 14.55 8.59
C LEU A 61 0.39 13.67 8.66
N SER A 62 0.16 12.97 9.75
CA SER A 62 -0.94 12.01 9.85
C SER A 62 -2.32 12.64 9.59
N ALA A 63 -2.48 13.93 9.89
CA ALA A 63 -3.75 14.63 9.70
C ALA A 63 -4.09 14.89 8.23
N ILE A 64 -3.11 14.80 7.32
CA ILE A 64 -3.32 15.08 5.90
C ILE A 64 -3.34 13.84 5.03
N PHE A 65 -3.26 12.65 5.65
CA PHE A 65 -3.33 11.39 4.90
C PHE A 65 -4.74 11.17 4.38
N ASP A 66 -4.84 10.89 3.08
CA ASP A 66 -6.09 10.44 2.48
C ASP A 66 -6.29 8.96 2.76
N ARG A 67 -7.55 8.60 2.99
CA ARG A 67 -7.95 7.23 3.19
C ARG A 67 -8.62 6.73 1.92
N LEU A 68 -7.94 5.86 1.18
CA LEU A 68 -8.42 5.33 -0.08
C LEU A 68 -8.65 3.82 0.05
N VAL A 69 -9.67 3.31 -0.65
CA VAL A 69 -9.91 1.86 -0.70
C VAL A 69 -9.07 1.21 -1.78
N GLU A 70 -8.56 1.98 -2.72
CA GLU A 70 -7.76 1.44 -3.82
C GLU A 70 -6.67 2.41 -4.24
N LEU A 71 -5.61 1.85 -4.82
CA LEU A 71 -4.50 2.59 -5.43
C LEU A 71 -4.13 1.90 -6.74
N THR A 72 -3.75 2.68 -7.74
CA THR A 72 -3.16 2.15 -8.95
C THR A 72 -1.77 2.74 -9.13
N ILE A 73 -0.76 1.87 -9.28
CA ILE A 73 0.64 2.27 -9.33
C ILE A 73 1.23 1.76 -10.63
N PRO A 74 1.90 2.62 -11.43
CA PRO A 74 2.58 2.15 -12.63
C PRO A 74 3.76 1.25 -12.28
N VAL A 75 4.01 0.29 -13.14
CA VAL A 75 5.16 -0.60 -13.09
C VAL A 75 6.07 -0.26 -14.26
N THR A 76 7.35 -0.04 -13.99
CA THR A 76 8.36 0.29 -15.00
C THR A 76 9.64 -0.45 -14.67
N GLN A 77 10.20 -1.14 -15.64
CA GLN A 77 11.46 -1.88 -15.48
C GLN A 77 11.45 -2.85 -14.30
N GLY A 78 10.34 -3.54 -14.11
CA GLY A 78 10.21 -4.56 -13.07
C GLY A 78 10.03 -4.00 -11.66
N ARG A 79 9.69 -2.74 -11.50
CA ARG A 79 9.54 -2.08 -10.19
C ARG A 79 8.27 -1.25 -10.12
N LEU A 80 7.76 -1.06 -8.93
CA LEU A 80 6.74 -0.05 -8.67
C LEU A 80 7.34 1.33 -8.97
N ASN A 81 6.75 2.05 -9.90
CA ASN A 81 7.28 3.36 -10.31
C ASN A 81 6.73 4.45 -9.39
N LEU A 82 7.24 4.49 -8.18
CA LEU A 82 6.95 5.52 -7.20
C LEU A 82 8.01 6.62 -7.27
N GLY A 83 7.62 7.84 -6.93
CA GLY A 83 8.60 8.92 -6.74
C GLY A 83 9.56 8.61 -5.61
N THR A 84 10.71 9.25 -5.60
CA THR A 84 11.78 8.99 -4.63
C THR A 84 11.30 9.02 -3.18
N TRP A 85 10.39 9.92 -2.87
CA TRP A 85 9.89 10.10 -1.51
C TRP A 85 8.49 9.54 -1.29
N GLN A 86 7.92 8.85 -2.29
CA GLN A 86 6.59 8.26 -2.15
C GLN A 86 6.67 6.87 -1.54
N GLY A 87 5.71 6.56 -0.69
CA GLY A 87 5.54 5.23 -0.12
C GLY A 87 4.06 4.91 0.02
N ILE A 88 3.75 3.63 0.12
CA ILE A 88 2.39 3.14 0.34
C ILE A 88 2.19 3.01 1.83
N TYR A 89 1.13 3.63 2.34
CA TYR A 89 0.77 3.59 3.76
C TYR A 89 -0.51 2.80 3.97
N LEU A 90 -0.53 2.04 5.05
CA LEU A 90 -1.75 1.50 5.63
C LEU A 90 -2.25 2.50 6.67
N CYS A 91 -3.48 2.97 6.49
CA CYS A 91 -4.16 3.80 7.46
C CYS A 91 -5.04 2.89 8.30
N GLU A 92 -4.65 2.65 9.56
CA GLU A 92 -5.35 1.76 10.47
C GLU A 92 -6.17 2.58 11.45
N PHE A 93 -7.49 2.36 11.45
CA PHE A 93 -8.39 3.16 12.28
C PHE A 93 -8.92 2.41 13.51
N ARG A 94 -8.56 1.15 13.69
CA ARG A 94 -8.91 0.39 14.90
C ARG A 94 -7.74 0.29 15.85
N ASN A 95 -8.04 0.35 17.15
CA ASN A 95 -7.01 0.19 18.19
C ASN A 95 -6.45 -1.23 18.20
N ARG A 96 -7.29 -2.23 17.93
CA ARG A 96 -6.90 -3.63 17.87
C ARG A 96 -7.50 -4.23 16.61
N ALA A 97 -6.69 -4.33 15.59
CA ALA A 97 -7.11 -4.92 14.32
C ALA A 97 -6.41 -6.24 14.11
N SER A 98 -7.10 -7.16 13.46
CA SER A 98 -6.45 -8.29 12.82
C SER A 98 -5.74 -7.79 11.55
N GLY A 99 -5.02 -8.66 10.86
CA GLY A 99 -4.37 -8.30 9.61
C GLY A 99 -5.36 -7.80 8.57
N ARG A 100 -4.91 -6.91 7.69
CA ARG A 100 -5.74 -6.33 6.63
C ARG A 100 -5.47 -7.04 5.32
N ARG A 101 -6.54 -7.45 4.63
CA ARG A 101 -6.44 -8.18 3.36
C ARG A 101 -6.41 -7.21 2.19
N ILE A 102 -5.46 -7.47 1.29
CA ILE A 102 -5.26 -6.70 0.07
C ILE A 102 -5.45 -7.63 -1.12
N VAL A 103 -6.20 -7.19 -2.11
CA VAL A 103 -6.22 -7.83 -3.43
C VAL A 103 -5.35 -7.00 -4.36
N ALA A 104 -4.32 -7.61 -4.90
CA ALA A 104 -3.44 -6.98 -5.87
C ALA A 104 -3.70 -7.55 -7.25
N THR A 105 -3.97 -6.69 -8.22
CA THR A 105 -4.15 -7.07 -9.61
C THR A 105 -3.04 -6.44 -10.44
N LEU A 106 -2.25 -7.29 -11.09
CA LEU A 106 -1.16 -6.88 -11.97
C LEU A 106 -1.64 -7.00 -13.40
N ILE A 107 -1.52 -5.91 -14.15
CA ILE A 107 -1.84 -5.83 -15.57
C ILE A 107 -0.56 -5.49 -16.31
N GLY A 108 -0.17 -6.35 -17.24
CA GLY A 108 1.06 -6.11 -17.99
C GLY A 108 1.33 -7.11 -19.09
#